data_c062a79d3444d011c431850a70b3ed53
#
_entry.id   c062a79d3444d011c431850a70b3ed53
#
_cell.length_a   1.000
_cell.length_b   1.000
_cell.length_c   1.000
_cell.angle_alpha   90.00
_cell.angle_beta   90.00
_cell.angle_gamma   90.00
#
_symmetry.space_group_name_H-M   'P 1'
#
loop_
_entity.id
_entity.type
_entity.pdbx_description
1 polymer ?
#
loop_
_entity_poly.entity_id
_entity_poly.type
_entity_poly.pdbx_seq_one_letter_code
_entity_poly.pdbx_strand_id
1 'polypeptide(L)'
;MKFIRMTLKKWEKWWKFFILLLLLIMTFTYAMFQGGFVSWFLFYSFLPFALYALAIFVYPLSDFTVERVLGDQELTAGDPVVMKIIIKRNMPVPIAYLLIHELLPERLEILLGREKISSIVFPGFRKRIELSYNIKSMPRGEHTFNKLEIRTGDILGLIEKSRMIDSDKKI
;
A
#
# COMPACT_ATOMS: atom_id res chain seq x y z
N MET A 1 -17.67 10.81 -16.83
CA MET A 1 -17.80 9.62 -15.98
C MET A 1 -16.62 9.33 -15.04
N LYS A 2 -15.34 9.63 -15.36
CA LYS A 2 -14.20 9.44 -14.45
C LYS A 2 -14.24 10.30 -13.18
N PHE A 3 -14.73 11.53 -13.26
CA PHE A 3 -14.79 12.48 -12.13
C PHE A 3 -15.74 12.03 -11.02
N ILE A 4 -16.89 11.48 -11.37
CA ILE A 4 -17.89 10.98 -10.40
C ILE A 4 -17.37 9.75 -9.65
N ARG A 5 -16.60 8.86 -10.31
CA ARG A 5 -15.98 7.71 -9.64
C ARG A 5 -14.88 8.11 -8.63
N MET A 6 -14.15 9.20 -8.88
CA MET A 6 -13.12 9.70 -7.95
C MET A 6 -13.75 10.32 -6.70
N THR A 7 -14.84 11.06 -6.83
CA THR A 7 -15.54 11.67 -5.68
C THR A 7 -16.25 10.62 -4.83
N LEU A 8 -16.89 9.62 -5.42
CA LEU A 8 -17.50 8.50 -4.71
C LEU A 8 -16.47 7.68 -3.90
N LYS A 9 -15.31 7.40 -4.49
CA LYS A 9 -14.23 6.65 -3.81
C LYS A 9 -13.60 7.42 -2.64
N LYS A 10 -13.61 8.75 -2.71
CA LYS A 10 -13.17 9.62 -1.61
C LYS A 10 -14.21 9.63 -0.47
N TRP A 11 -15.49 9.63 -0.80
CA TRP A 11 -16.59 9.61 0.15
C TRP A 11 -16.68 8.26 0.90
N GLU A 12 -16.42 7.17 0.21
CA GLU A 12 -16.38 5.82 0.79
C GLU A 12 -15.32 5.67 1.89
N LYS A 13 -14.17 6.32 1.74
CA LYS A 13 -13.10 6.34 2.76
C LYS A 13 -13.52 7.10 4.02
N TRP A 14 -14.15 8.25 3.86
CA TRP A 14 -14.60 9.09 4.97
C TRP A 14 -15.75 8.46 5.74
N TRP A 15 -16.66 7.78 5.05
CA TRP A 15 -17.77 7.07 5.64
C TRP A 15 -17.33 5.98 6.60
N LYS A 16 -16.41 5.14 6.18
CA LYS A 16 -15.83 4.07 7.02
C LYS A 16 -15.14 4.63 8.28
N PHE A 17 -14.40 5.72 8.13
CA PHE A 17 -13.78 6.42 9.25
C PHE A 17 -14.81 6.99 10.23
N PHE A 18 -15.89 7.59 9.73
CA PHE A 18 -16.99 8.07 10.56
C PHE A 18 -17.69 6.95 11.31
N ILE A 19 -17.91 5.79 10.68
CA ILE A 19 -18.49 4.62 11.36
C ILE A 19 -17.58 4.18 12.51
N LEU A 20 -16.27 4.10 12.30
CA LEU A 20 -15.31 3.74 13.33
C LEU A 20 -15.35 4.72 14.51
N LEU A 21 -15.37 6.03 14.22
CA LEU A 21 -15.45 7.08 15.23
C LEU A 21 -16.77 7.00 16.01
N LEU A 22 -17.89 6.82 15.31
CA LEU A 22 -19.21 6.66 15.92
C LEU A 22 -19.24 5.44 16.84
N LEU A 23 -18.70 4.32 16.42
CA LEU A 23 -18.63 3.10 17.21
C LEU A 23 -17.75 3.27 18.45
N LEU A 24 -16.65 4.01 18.34
CA LEU A 24 -15.79 4.35 19.48
C LEU A 24 -16.54 5.25 20.48
N ILE A 25 -17.28 6.26 20.01
CA ILE A 25 -18.10 7.13 20.85
C ILE A 25 -19.22 6.32 21.53
N MET A 26 -19.89 5.43 20.80
CA MET A 26 -20.94 4.59 21.37
C MET A 26 -20.42 3.66 22.46
N THR A 27 -19.28 2.99 22.24
CA THR A 27 -18.67 2.10 23.24
C THR A 27 -18.19 2.87 24.46
N PHE A 28 -17.64 4.07 24.27
CA PHE A 28 -17.27 4.95 25.39
C PHE A 28 -18.49 5.42 26.20
N THR A 29 -19.54 5.89 25.52
CA THR A 29 -20.78 6.32 26.16
C THR A 29 -21.40 5.17 26.94
N TYR A 30 -21.45 3.98 26.34
CA TYR A 30 -21.93 2.77 27.03
C TYR A 30 -21.11 2.45 28.27
N ALA A 31 -19.77 2.54 28.20
CA ALA A 31 -18.90 2.31 29.34
C ALA A 31 -19.14 3.33 30.48
N MET A 32 -19.35 4.59 30.12
CA MET A 32 -19.63 5.66 31.11
C MET A 32 -20.96 5.48 31.82
N PHE A 33 -22.02 5.09 31.08
CA PHE A 33 -23.36 4.96 31.67
C PHE A 33 -23.54 3.66 32.46
N GLN A 34 -23.00 2.55 31.97
CA GLN A 34 -23.17 1.25 32.61
C GLN A 34 -22.17 0.99 33.72
N GLY A 35 -20.98 1.59 33.68
CA GLY A 35 -19.98 1.58 34.75
C GLY A 35 -19.45 0.20 35.17
N GLY A 36 -19.79 -0.87 34.44
CA GLY A 36 -19.38 -2.24 34.77
C GLY A 36 -18.07 -2.67 34.11
N PHE A 37 -17.43 -3.72 34.64
CA PHE A 37 -16.20 -4.28 34.10
C PHE A 37 -16.32 -4.62 32.61
N VAL A 38 -17.42 -5.22 32.19
CA VAL A 38 -17.66 -5.67 30.82
C VAL A 38 -17.68 -4.50 29.83
N SER A 39 -18.29 -3.38 30.19
CA SER A 39 -18.40 -2.20 29.31
C SER A 39 -17.05 -1.52 29.12
N TRP A 40 -16.25 -1.39 30.20
CA TRP A 40 -14.89 -0.88 30.09
C TRP A 40 -13.95 -1.82 29.36
N PHE A 41 -14.08 -3.13 29.56
CA PHE A 41 -13.33 -4.14 28.80
C PHE A 41 -13.60 -4.03 27.31
N LEU A 42 -14.86 -3.89 26.91
CA LEU A 42 -15.25 -3.72 25.51
C LEU A 42 -14.59 -2.47 24.89
N PHE A 43 -14.68 -1.34 25.59
CA PHE A 43 -14.07 -0.08 25.13
C PHE A 43 -12.55 -0.21 24.97
N TYR A 44 -11.84 -0.71 25.99
CA TYR A 44 -10.40 -0.86 25.94
C TYR A 44 -9.92 -1.91 24.91
N SER A 45 -10.71 -2.95 24.67
CA SER A 45 -10.41 -3.93 23.62
C SER A 45 -10.51 -3.33 22.22
N PHE A 46 -11.44 -2.40 22.01
CA PHE A 46 -11.64 -1.76 20.71
C PHE A 46 -10.68 -0.58 20.47
N LEU A 47 -10.26 0.10 21.53
CA LEU A 47 -9.43 1.31 21.47
C LEU A 47 -8.13 1.14 20.65
N PRO A 48 -7.32 0.05 20.80
CA PRO A 48 -6.10 -0.12 20.02
C PRO A 48 -6.34 -0.18 18.51
N PHE A 49 -7.42 -0.82 18.08
CA PHE A 49 -7.77 -0.90 16.66
C PHE A 49 -8.19 0.46 16.11
N ALA A 50 -8.94 1.23 16.88
CA ALA A 50 -9.35 2.58 16.50
C ALA A 50 -8.14 3.53 16.42
N LEU A 51 -7.21 3.47 17.38
CA LEU A 51 -5.98 4.26 17.36
C LEU A 51 -5.07 3.86 16.18
N TYR A 52 -4.98 2.57 15.89
CA TYR A 52 -4.21 2.09 14.74
C TYR A 52 -4.81 2.57 13.41
N ALA A 53 -6.12 2.46 13.23
CA ALA A 53 -6.81 2.95 12.05
C ALA A 53 -6.63 4.47 11.89
N LEU A 54 -6.71 5.24 13.00
CA LEU A 54 -6.43 6.67 13.01
C LEU A 54 -4.97 6.96 12.61
N ALA A 55 -4.01 6.22 13.12
CA ALA A 55 -2.60 6.38 12.76
C ALA A 55 -2.38 6.15 11.26
N ILE A 56 -2.98 5.12 10.66
CA ILE A 56 -2.93 4.87 9.22
C ILE A 56 -3.68 5.97 8.44
N PHE A 57 -4.80 6.49 9.00
CA PHE A 57 -5.54 7.57 8.36
C PHE A 57 -4.73 8.86 8.25
N VAL A 58 -3.97 9.22 9.28
CA VAL A 58 -3.11 10.42 9.30
C VAL A 58 -1.82 10.21 8.50
N TYR A 59 -1.31 8.97 8.44
CA TYR A 59 -0.03 8.66 7.80
C TYR A 59 0.01 9.08 6.33
N PRO A 60 0.96 9.95 5.91
CA PRO A 60 1.06 10.40 4.53
C PRO A 60 1.79 9.36 3.66
N LEU A 61 1.16 8.92 2.57
CA LEU A 61 1.83 8.03 1.59
C LEU A 61 2.96 8.75 0.82
N SER A 62 3.10 10.07 0.97
CA SER A 62 4.22 10.83 0.40
C SER A 62 5.57 10.50 1.05
N ASP A 63 5.55 9.86 2.21
CA ASP A 63 6.74 9.42 2.91
C ASP A 63 7.48 8.27 2.20
N PHE A 64 6.81 7.56 1.28
CA PHE A 64 7.44 6.48 0.52
C PHE A 64 8.23 7.03 -0.66
N THR A 65 9.50 6.65 -0.72
CA THR A 65 10.39 6.82 -1.88
C THR A 65 10.75 5.47 -2.46
N VAL A 66 10.75 5.38 -3.78
CA VAL A 66 11.03 4.13 -4.50
C VAL A 66 12.29 4.31 -5.34
N GLU A 67 13.24 3.43 -5.14
CA GLU A 67 14.45 3.33 -5.95
C GLU A 67 14.43 1.98 -6.67
N ARG A 68 14.70 1.99 -7.97
CA ARG A 68 14.88 0.76 -8.76
C ARG A 68 16.36 0.54 -9.04
N VAL A 69 16.85 -0.63 -8.72
CA VAL A 69 18.22 -1.04 -9.01
C VAL A 69 18.16 -2.22 -9.97
N LEU A 70 18.72 -2.02 -11.15
CA LEU A 70 19.02 -3.12 -12.06
C LEU A 70 20.37 -3.72 -11.69
N GLY A 71 20.52 -5.02 -11.87
CA GLY A 71 21.85 -5.63 -11.85
C GLY A 71 22.71 -5.05 -12.97
N ASP A 72 24.01 -4.82 -12.70
CA ASP A 72 25.00 -4.28 -13.65
C ASP A 72 25.35 -5.25 -14.79
N GLN A 73 24.40 -5.98 -15.33
CA GLN A 73 24.61 -6.91 -16.44
C GLN A 73 24.27 -6.24 -17.76
N GLU A 74 25.16 -6.36 -18.74
CA GLU A 74 24.83 -6.08 -20.14
C GLU A 74 23.68 -7.02 -20.55
N LEU A 75 22.50 -6.46 -20.74
CA LEU A 75 21.29 -7.22 -21.02
C LEU A 75 21.25 -7.59 -22.51
N THR A 76 21.29 -8.89 -22.78
CA THR A 76 21.01 -9.43 -24.11
C THR A 76 19.53 -9.77 -24.22
N ALA A 77 18.95 -9.54 -25.41
CA ALA A 77 17.53 -9.85 -25.63
C ALA A 77 17.27 -11.34 -25.40
N GLY A 78 16.32 -11.65 -24.50
CA GLY A 78 15.95 -13.00 -24.12
C GLY A 78 16.51 -13.43 -22.76
N ASP A 79 17.46 -12.69 -22.19
CA ASP A 79 18.02 -13.02 -20.88
C ASP A 79 17.04 -12.72 -19.73
N PRO A 80 17.11 -13.49 -18.64
CA PRO A 80 16.32 -13.20 -17.45
C PRO A 80 16.89 -11.95 -16.73
N VAL A 81 16.01 -10.99 -16.43
CA VAL A 81 16.38 -9.76 -15.77
C VAL A 81 15.90 -9.78 -14.33
N VAL A 82 16.83 -9.62 -13.38
CA VAL A 82 16.50 -9.44 -11.97
C VAL A 82 16.42 -7.95 -11.65
N MET A 83 15.22 -7.48 -11.37
CA MET A 83 14.98 -6.11 -10.94
C MET A 83 14.76 -6.05 -9.43
N LYS A 84 15.49 -5.16 -8.75
CA LYS A 84 15.31 -4.89 -7.33
C LYS A 84 14.59 -3.56 -7.13
N ILE A 85 13.51 -3.59 -6.35
CA ILE A 85 12.81 -2.39 -5.90
C ILE A 85 13.15 -2.18 -4.44
N ILE A 86 13.67 -1.00 -4.12
CA ILE A 86 13.96 -0.57 -2.77
C ILE A 86 12.98 0.52 -2.40
N ILE A 87 12.12 0.23 -1.44
CA ILE A 87 11.16 1.19 -0.90
C ILE A 87 11.69 1.69 0.44
N LYS A 88 11.86 3.00 0.55
CA LYS A 88 12.32 3.67 1.76
C LYS A 88 11.19 4.52 2.33
N ARG A 89 11.16 4.64 3.66
CA ARG A 89 10.25 5.53 4.39
C ARG A 89 10.95 6.13 5.60
N ASN A 90 10.54 7.31 6.01
CA ASN A 90 11.16 8.03 7.14
C ASN A 90 10.41 7.75 8.46
N MET A 91 9.08 7.77 8.42
CA MET A 91 8.25 7.60 9.62
C MET A 91 8.13 6.15 10.05
N PRO A 92 8.41 5.82 11.32
CA PRO A 92 8.34 4.45 11.85
C PRO A 92 6.91 4.05 12.28
N VAL A 93 5.88 4.41 11.49
CA VAL A 93 4.52 3.95 11.77
C VAL A 93 4.40 2.47 11.41
N PRO A 94 3.84 1.61 12.29
CA PRO A 94 3.66 0.20 11.96
C PRO A 94 2.65 0.06 10.82
N ILE A 95 3.11 -0.47 9.70
CA ILE A 95 2.27 -0.75 8.53
C ILE A 95 2.03 -2.25 8.48
N ALA A 96 0.75 -2.65 8.56
CA ALA A 96 0.38 -4.05 8.58
C ALA A 96 0.74 -4.74 7.26
N TYR A 97 0.34 -4.15 6.15
CA TYR A 97 0.64 -4.67 4.82
C TYR A 97 0.90 -3.53 3.82
N LEU A 98 1.73 -3.82 2.85
CA LEU A 98 2.02 -2.97 1.72
C LEU A 98 1.84 -3.80 0.45
N LEU A 99 0.86 -3.46 -0.36
CA LEU A 99 0.65 -4.06 -1.67
C LEU A 99 1.33 -3.17 -2.69
N ILE A 100 2.26 -3.76 -3.41
CA ILE A 100 3.05 -3.09 -4.43
C ILE A 100 2.63 -3.67 -5.77
N HIS A 101 2.15 -2.81 -6.64
CA HIS A 101 1.68 -3.18 -7.97
C HIS A 101 2.48 -2.41 -9.02
N GLU A 102 3.26 -3.13 -9.81
CA GLU A 102 4.00 -2.54 -10.91
C GLU A 102 3.12 -2.46 -12.15
N LEU A 103 3.03 -1.26 -12.70
CA LEU A 103 2.33 -1.01 -13.95
C LEU A 103 3.33 -1.19 -15.08
N LEU A 104 3.27 -2.34 -15.73
CA LEU A 104 4.09 -2.64 -16.90
C LEU A 104 3.62 -1.83 -18.12
N PRO A 105 4.53 -1.45 -19.03
CA PRO A 105 4.18 -0.95 -20.34
C PRO A 105 3.30 -1.97 -21.08
N GLU A 106 2.32 -1.49 -21.85
CA GLU A 106 1.34 -2.36 -22.57
C GLU A 106 2.01 -3.48 -23.37
N ARG A 107 3.17 -3.19 -24.01
CA ARG A 107 3.92 -4.19 -24.77
C ARG A 107 4.46 -5.34 -23.89
N LEU A 108 4.95 -5.01 -22.71
CA LEU A 108 5.44 -6.01 -21.75
C LEU A 108 4.27 -6.77 -21.10
N GLU A 109 3.16 -6.11 -20.84
CA GLU A 109 1.95 -6.73 -20.28
C GLU A 109 1.38 -7.80 -21.23
N ILE A 110 1.40 -7.55 -22.54
CA ILE A 110 0.95 -8.51 -23.56
C ILE A 110 1.92 -9.70 -23.66
N LEU A 111 3.23 -9.45 -23.68
CA LEU A 111 4.27 -10.46 -23.85
C LEU A 111 4.44 -11.35 -22.60
N LEU A 112 4.31 -10.81 -21.42
CA LEU A 112 4.38 -11.54 -20.15
C LEU A 112 3.03 -12.18 -19.77
N GLY A 113 2.02 -12.16 -20.64
CA GLY A 113 0.74 -12.86 -20.45
C GLY A 113 -0.10 -12.31 -19.31
N ARG A 114 -0.13 -10.98 -19.13
CA ARG A 114 -0.88 -10.29 -18.05
C ARG A 114 -0.48 -10.71 -16.63
N GLU A 115 0.70 -11.26 -16.45
CA GLU A 115 1.24 -11.45 -15.10
C GLU A 115 1.41 -10.07 -14.46
N LYS A 116 0.41 -9.66 -13.69
CA LYS A 116 0.50 -8.47 -12.86
C LYS A 116 1.58 -8.73 -11.82
N ILE A 117 2.70 -8.03 -11.94
CA ILE A 117 3.74 -8.08 -10.93
C ILE A 117 3.19 -7.35 -9.70
N SER A 118 2.60 -8.13 -8.80
CA SER A 118 2.09 -7.64 -7.53
C SER A 118 2.71 -8.44 -6.39
N SER A 119 3.22 -7.71 -5.40
CA SER A 119 3.80 -8.31 -4.20
C SER A 119 3.15 -7.72 -2.98
N ILE A 120 2.85 -8.60 -2.01
CA ILE A 120 2.38 -8.20 -0.69
C ILE A 120 3.55 -8.35 0.28
N VAL A 121 3.84 -7.29 1.01
CA VAL A 121 4.91 -7.26 2.00
C VAL A 121 4.32 -6.79 3.32
N PHE A 122 4.85 -7.33 4.42
CA PHE A 122 4.50 -6.94 5.78
C PHE A 122 5.66 -6.15 6.41
N PRO A 123 5.71 -4.84 6.20
CA PRO A 123 6.86 -4.03 6.62
C PRO A 123 6.97 -3.88 8.14
N GLY A 124 5.84 -3.87 8.86
CA GLY A 124 5.85 -3.57 10.29
C GLY A 124 6.47 -2.21 10.57
N PHE A 125 7.57 -2.18 11.31
CA PHE A 125 8.35 -0.97 11.64
C PHE A 125 9.55 -0.74 10.72
N ARG A 126 9.81 -1.61 9.75
CA ARG A 126 10.98 -1.51 8.88
C ARG A 126 10.91 -0.26 8.02
N LYS A 127 12.00 0.50 7.98
CA LYS A 127 12.13 1.72 7.18
C LYS A 127 12.56 1.44 5.74
N ARG A 128 13.16 0.28 5.49
CA ARG A 128 13.65 -0.14 4.18
C ARG A 128 13.10 -1.52 3.85
N ILE A 129 12.53 -1.63 2.68
CA ILE A 129 11.93 -2.85 2.14
C ILE A 129 12.59 -3.10 0.79
N GLU A 130 13.11 -4.29 0.60
CA GLU A 130 13.73 -4.72 -0.66
C GLU A 130 12.88 -5.84 -1.27
N LEU A 131 12.53 -5.67 -2.51
CA LEU A 131 11.83 -6.65 -3.32
C LEU A 131 12.66 -6.95 -4.55
N SER A 132 12.79 -8.22 -4.87
CA SER A 132 13.38 -8.65 -6.12
C SER A 132 12.35 -9.47 -6.90
N TYR A 133 12.24 -9.18 -8.17
CA TYR A 133 11.45 -9.99 -9.08
C TYR A 133 12.25 -10.30 -10.33
N ASN A 134 12.00 -11.47 -10.88
CA ASN A 134 12.69 -11.96 -12.04
C ASN A 134 11.75 -11.93 -13.26
N ILE A 135 12.15 -11.20 -14.28
CA ILE A 135 11.51 -11.21 -15.59
C ILE A 135 12.23 -12.27 -16.42
N LYS A 136 11.54 -13.37 -16.73
CA LYS A 136 12.14 -14.55 -17.36
C LYS A 136 12.74 -14.30 -18.74
N SER A 137 12.20 -13.35 -19.50
CA SER A 137 12.67 -13.01 -20.83
C SER A 137 12.36 -11.57 -21.14
N MET A 138 13.39 -10.77 -21.40
CA MET A 138 13.23 -9.37 -21.76
C MET A 138 13.18 -9.23 -23.28
N PRO A 139 12.09 -8.69 -23.88
CA PRO A 139 12.01 -8.49 -25.30
C PRO A 139 12.95 -7.38 -25.76
N ARG A 140 13.32 -7.38 -27.03
CA ARG A 140 14.16 -6.33 -27.64
C ARG A 140 13.44 -4.98 -27.62
N GLY A 141 14.16 -3.92 -27.27
CA GLY A 141 13.70 -2.54 -27.30
C GLY A 141 13.94 -1.81 -25.99
N GLU A 142 13.74 -0.51 -26.01
CA GLU A 142 13.81 0.36 -24.82
C GLU A 142 12.50 0.22 -24.02
N HIS A 143 12.60 -0.22 -22.78
CA HIS A 143 11.45 -0.41 -21.89
C HIS A 143 11.55 0.56 -20.72
N THR A 144 10.54 1.42 -20.57
CA THR A 144 10.47 2.40 -19.48
C THR A 144 9.51 1.91 -18.41
N PHE A 145 10.02 1.69 -17.21
CA PHE A 145 9.24 1.35 -16.02
C PHE A 145 8.93 2.64 -15.26
N ASN A 146 7.75 3.22 -15.48
CA ASN A 146 7.48 4.58 -15.02
C ASN A 146 6.61 4.60 -13.77
N LYS A 147 5.68 3.65 -13.60
CA LYS A 147 4.62 3.75 -12.59
C LYS A 147 4.58 2.55 -11.68
N LEU A 148 4.61 2.85 -10.38
CA LEU A 148 4.41 1.87 -9.32
C LEU A 148 3.25 2.33 -8.46
N GLU A 149 2.26 1.47 -8.26
CA GLU A 149 1.17 1.73 -7.34
C GLU A 149 1.46 1.08 -6.00
N ILE A 150 1.47 1.88 -4.96
CA ILE A 150 1.58 1.40 -3.58
C ILE A 150 0.21 1.53 -2.92
N ARG A 151 -0.28 0.45 -2.32
CA ARG A 151 -1.50 0.44 -1.52
C ARG A 151 -1.21 -0.08 -0.13
N THR A 152 -1.80 0.56 0.86
CA THR A 152 -1.74 0.13 2.26
C THR A 152 -3.07 0.42 2.95
N GLY A 153 -3.30 -0.22 4.09
CA GLY A 153 -4.48 -0.01 4.88
C GLY A 153 -4.31 -0.50 6.31
N ASP A 154 -5.38 -0.36 7.08
CA ASP A 154 -5.47 -0.94 8.41
C ASP A 154 -5.82 -2.44 8.35
N ILE A 155 -5.66 -3.12 9.48
CA ILE A 155 -5.89 -4.58 9.58
C ILE A 155 -7.37 -4.94 9.34
N LEU A 156 -8.29 -4.05 9.69
CA LEU A 156 -9.73 -4.27 9.55
C LEU A 156 -10.27 -3.92 8.16
N GLY A 157 -9.44 -3.34 7.27
CA GLY A 157 -9.86 -2.91 5.94
C GLY A 157 -10.81 -1.70 5.94
N LEU A 158 -10.87 -0.95 7.04
CA LEU A 158 -11.69 0.25 7.15
C LEU A 158 -11.07 1.42 6.39
N ILE A 159 -9.74 1.49 6.38
CA ILE A 159 -8.97 2.54 5.74
C ILE A 159 -8.03 1.91 4.73
N GLU A 160 -8.20 2.28 3.46
CA GLU A 160 -7.28 1.94 2.39
C GLU A 160 -6.75 3.22 1.76
N LYS A 161 -5.46 3.24 1.49
CA LYS A 161 -4.78 4.31 0.78
C LYS A 161 -3.99 3.74 -0.38
N SER A 162 -4.02 4.45 -1.50
CA SER A 162 -3.20 4.13 -2.66
C SER A 162 -2.51 5.37 -3.18
N ARG A 163 -1.30 5.21 -3.66
CA ARG A 163 -0.52 6.26 -4.32
C ARG A 163 0.22 5.67 -5.50
N MET A 164 0.21 6.40 -6.60
CA MET A 164 1.10 6.16 -7.74
C MET A 164 2.39 6.92 -7.50
N ILE A 165 3.51 6.25 -7.66
CA ILE A 165 4.85 6.83 -7.58
C ILE A 165 5.46 6.69 -8.97
N ASP A 166 5.83 7.84 -9.54
CA ASP A 166 6.60 7.88 -10.77
C ASP A 166 8.07 7.76 -10.40
N SER A 167 8.74 6.75 -10.91
CA SER A 167 10.18 6.62 -10.83
C SER A 167 10.68 6.18 -12.20
N ASP A 168 11.12 7.15 -12.99
CA ASP A 168 11.62 6.90 -14.33
C ASP A 168 12.94 6.12 -14.28
N LYS A 169 12.92 4.91 -14.78
CA LYS A 169 14.13 4.19 -15.16
C LYS A 169 13.90 3.56 -16.54
N LYS A 170 14.80 3.92 -17.46
CA LYS A 170 14.87 3.34 -18.81
C LYS A 170 15.83 2.17 -18.78
N ILE A 171 15.46 1.11 -19.46
CA ILE A 171 16.26 -0.11 -19.68
C ILE A 171 16.32 -0.34 -21.19
#